data_8ea3e7217d9d678fa2effbfa3ef42f1d
#
_entry.id   8ea3e7217d9d678fa2effbfa3ef42f1d
#
_cell.length_a   1.000
_cell.length_b   1.000
_cell.length_c   1.000
_cell.angle_alpha   90.00
_cell.angle_beta   90.00
_cell.angle_gamma   90.00
#
_symmetry.space_group_name_H-M   'P 1'
#
loop_
_entity.id
_entity.type
_entity.pdbx_description
1 polymer ?
#
loop_
_entity_poly.entity_id
_entity_poly.type
_entity_poly.pdbx_seq_one_letter_code
_entity_poly.pdbx_strand_id
1 'polypeptide(L)'
;MNNFFEVKNVDFVAGGKTKVRNMSFAIENEGDVICLLGPSGIGKTTILRTIAGLQKIKNGSIELKGKTISSSDVNVEPEDRNISLAFQENSLFPHYTVEKNILLGLEKNKGKKEKQIDLKEILDLLDLSNILKQYPHQISAGEAQRTSLARTLLTQPDLLLLDEPLSNVDQSFKEEIQIRLKKILKNLKISTIIVTHDSYEAFYLGSKCGIIFDQELRQLSLIHI
;
A
#
# COMPACT_ATOMS: atom_id res chain seq x y z
N MET A 1 12.42 18.29 12.74
CA MET A 1 12.46 16.81 12.61
C MET A 1 12.19 16.51 11.15
N ASN A 2 12.95 15.61 10.54
CA ASN A 2 12.66 15.21 9.15
C ASN A 2 11.55 14.16 9.17
N ASN A 3 10.52 14.33 8.34
CA ASN A 3 9.47 13.36 8.14
C ASN A 3 10.05 12.04 7.59
N PHE A 4 9.46 10.90 7.95
CA PHE A 4 9.83 9.60 7.38
C PHE A 4 9.51 9.53 5.89
N PHE A 5 8.32 10.02 5.51
CA PHE A 5 7.88 10.16 4.12
C PHE A 5 7.14 11.48 3.94
N GLU A 6 7.33 12.15 2.81
CA GLU A 6 6.70 13.44 2.57
C GLU A 6 6.36 13.66 1.09
N VAL A 7 5.18 14.18 0.86
CA VAL A 7 4.70 14.69 -0.42
C VAL A 7 4.51 16.20 -0.29
N LYS A 8 5.13 17.00 -1.16
CA LYS A 8 5.09 18.48 -1.14
C LYS A 8 4.56 19.02 -2.46
N ASN A 9 3.40 19.64 -2.43
CA ASN A 9 2.78 20.40 -3.55
C ASN A 9 2.76 19.61 -4.87
N VAL A 10 2.37 18.33 -4.83
CA VAL A 10 2.37 17.44 -6.00
C VAL A 10 1.03 17.44 -6.69
N ASP A 11 1.04 17.57 -8.02
CA ASP A 11 -0.11 17.28 -8.88
C ASP A 11 -0.03 15.84 -9.38
N PHE A 12 -1.03 15.07 -9.05
CA PHE A 12 -1.16 13.68 -9.51
C PHE A 12 -1.95 13.62 -10.81
N VAL A 13 -1.32 13.12 -11.87
CA VAL A 13 -1.83 13.17 -13.25
C VAL A 13 -2.01 11.77 -13.81
N ALA A 14 -3.15 11.49 -14.44
CA ALA A 14 -3.39 10.25 -15.20
C ALA A 14 -4.03 10.56 -16.54
N GLY A 15 -3.54 9.93 -17.63
CA GLY A 15 -4.05 10.15 -18.98
C GLY A 15 -4.01 11.62 -19.43
N GLY A 16 -2.98 12.36 -19.01
CA GLY A 16 -2.82 13.78 -19.32
C GLY A 16 -3.72 14.73 -18.49
N LYS A 17 -4.62 14.20 -17.65
CA LYS A 17 -5.52 15.01 -16.81
C LYS A 17 -5.08 14.97 -15.36
N THR A 18 -5.07 16.13 -14.69
CA THR A 18 -4.82 16.22 -13.25
C THR A 18 -6.00 15.59 -12.50
N LYS A 19 -5.68 14.64 -11.63
CA LYS A 19 -6.64 13.92 -10.77
C LYS A 19 -6.72 14.53 -9.38
N VAL A 20 -5.56 14.85 -8.79
CA VAL A 20 -5.46 15.53 -7.49
C VAL A 20 -4.43 16.63 -7.62
N ARG A 21 -4.76 17.83 -7.10
CA ARG A 21 -3.93 19.03 -7.23
C ARG A 21 -3.26 19.40 -5.93
N ASN A 22 -2.05 19.95 -6.06
CA ASN A 22 -1.31 20.60 -4.97
C ASN A 22 -1.34 19.83 -3.64
N MET A 23 -1.24 18.50 -3.72
CA MET A 23 -1.35 17.64 -2.56
C MET A 23 -0.09 17.69 -1.72
N SER A 24 -0.25 17.88 -0.41
CA SER A 24 0.85 17.82 0.57
C SER A 24 0.41 17.01 1.78
N PHE A 25 1.23 16.03 2.18
CA PHE A 25 1.05 15.27 3.42
C PHE A 25 2.34 14.56 3.80
N ALA A 26 2.42 14.11 5.06
CA ALA A 26 3.62 13.45 5.56
C ALA A 26 3.29 12.31 6.54
N ILE A 27 4.12 11.27 6.49
CA ILE A 27 4.29 10.28 7.56
C ILE A 27 5.45 10.78 8.42
N GLU A 28 5.16 11.12 9.67
CA GLU A 28 6.16 11.69 10.57
C GLU A 28 7.08 10.61 11.14
N ASN A 29 6.49 9.50 11.59
CA ASN A 29 7.23 8.42 12.24
C ASN A 29 7.18 7.14 11.40
N GLU A 30 8.26 6.37 11.45
CA GLU A 30 8.29 5.03 10.88
C GLU A 30 7.24 4.14 11.56
N GLY A 31 6.46 3.43 10.76
CA GLY A 31 5.37 2.57 11.23
C GLY A 31 4.00 3.24 11.31
N ASP A 32 3.89 4.55 11.06
CA ASP A 32 2.60 5.22 10.97
C ASP A 32 1.83 4.78 9.71
N VAL A 33 0.50 4.70 9.84
CA VAL A 33 -0.42 4.35 8.75
C VAL A 33 -1.29 5.54 8.39
N ILE A 34 -1.21 5.99 7.13
CA ILE A 34 -2.11 7.03 6.60
C ILE A 34 -3.16 6.37 5.71
N CYS A 35 -4.42 6.66 5.96
CA CYS A 35 -5.51 6.29 5.09
C CYS A 35 -6.03 7.49 4.29
N LEU A 36 -6.17 7.33 2.98
CA LEU A 36 -6.73 8.34 2.08
C LEU A 36 -8.10 7.86 1.60
N LEU A 37 -9.15 8.56 2.05
CA LEU A 37 -10.53 8.32 1.69
C LEU A 37 -10.93 9.15 0.49
N GLY A 38 -11.75 8.57 -0.38
CA GLY A 38 -12.35 9.30 -1.49
C GLY A 38 -13.18 8.39 -2.40
N PRO A 39 -14.10 8.95 -3.19
CA PRO A 39 -14.92 8.17 -4.11
C PRO A 39 -14.09 7.48 -5.18
N SER A 40 -14.69 6.47 -5.81
CA SER A 40 -14.05 5.78 -6.94
C SER A 40 -13.79 6.76 -8.09
N GLY A 41 -12.64 6.61 -8.75
CA GLY A 41 -12.23 7.47 -9.87
C GLY A 41 -11.63 8.84 -9.50
N ILE A 42 -11.57 9.23 -8.20
CA ILE A 42 -10.99 10.52 -7.77
C ILE A 42 -9.47 10.62 -7.98
N GLY A 43 -8.79 9.50 -8.19
CA GLY A 43 -7.34 9.49 -8.40
C GLY A 43 -6.53 8.78 -7.33
N LYS A 44 -7.16 8.03 -6.40
CA LYS A 44 -6.46 7.29 -5.33
C LYS A 44 -5.35 6.38 -5.86
N THR A 45 -5.67 5.52 -6.82
CA THR A 45 -4.69 4.64 -7.50
C THR A 45 -3.57 5.44 -8.18
N THR A 46 -3.90 6.62 -8.75
CA THR A 46 -2.91 7.50 -9.38
C THR A 46 -1.88 7.99 -8.37
N ILE A 47 -2.32 8.37 -7.16
CA ILE A 47 -1.43 8.78 -6.06
C ILE A 47 -0.45 7.64 -5.75
N LEU A 48 -0.96 6.42 -5.52
CA LEU A 48 -0.11 5.28 -5.19
C LEU A 48 0.87 4.93 -6.30
N ARG A 49 0.41 4.90 -7.57
CA ARG A 49 1.28 4.64 -8.73
C ARG A 49 2.39 5.67 -8.87
N THR A 50 2.09 6.93 -8.62
CA THR A 50 3.08 8.01 -8.66
C THR A 50 4.11 7.85 -7.55
N ILE A 51 3.68 7.58 -6.31
CA ILE A 51 4.58 7.33 -5.17
C ILE A 51 5.45 6.09 -5.42
N ALA A 52 4.90 5.05 -6.03
CA ALA A 52 5.64 3.85 -6.40
C ALA A 52 6.65 4.06 -7.56
N GLY A 53 6.62 5.22 -8.25
CA GLY A 53 7.53 5.51 -9.38
C GLY A 53 7.03 5.07 -10.75
N LEU A 54 5.81 4.53 -10.82
CA LEU A 54 5.20 4.09 -12.08
C LEU A 54 4.68 5.26 -12.94
N GLN A 55 4.64 6.46 -12.35
CA GLN A 55 4.26 7.70 -13.02
C GLN A 55 5.13 8.84 -12.52
N LYS A 56 5.54 9.73 -13.44
CA LYS A 56 6.33 10.92 -13.12
C LYS A 56 5.43 12.04 -12.60
N ILE A 57 5.96 12.86 -11.70
CA ILE A 57 5.34 14.12 -11.27
C ILE A 57 5.75 15.25 -12.21
N LYS A 58 4.94 16.32 -12.27
CA LYS A 58 5.25 17.53 -13.03
C LYS A 58 5.75 18.66 -12.12
N ASN A 59 5.31 18.69 -10.89
CA ASN A 59 5.62 19.72 -9.90
C ASN A 59 5.72 19.10 -8.50
N GLY A 60 6.31 19.83 -7.57
CA GLY A 60 6.48 19.39 -6.20
C GLY A 60 7.61 18.38 -6.01
N SER A 61 7.61 17.70 -4.88
CA SER A 61 8.58 16.66 -4.55
C SER A 61 7.97 15.55 -3.70
N ILE A 62 8.58 14.37 -3.79
CA ILE A 62 8.29 13.21 -2.93
C ILE A 62 9.62 12.78 -2.31
N GLU A 63 9.63 12.67 -0.99
CA GLU A 63 10.81 12.29 -0.20
C GLU A 63 10.52 11.05 0.64
N LEU A 64 11.50 10.14 0.74
CA LEU A 64 11.48 8.98 1.62
C LEU A 64 12.77 8.91 2.41
N LYS A 65 12.70 8.86 3.75
CA LYS A 65 13.86 8.84 4.65
C LYS A 65 14.85 9.98 4.36
N GLY A 66 14.33 11.17 4.08
CA GLY A 66 15.13 12.36 3.78
C GLY A 66 15.79 12.36 2.39
N LYS A 67 15.47 11.40 1.52
CA LYS A 67 15.95 11.36 0.14
C LYS A 67 14.82 11.69 -0.82
N THR A 68 15.05 12.61 -1.76
CA THR A 68 14.10 12.89 -2.84
C THR A 68 14.04 11.69 -3.79
N ILE A 69 12.85 11.12 -3.96
CA ILE A 69 12.59 10.01 -4.87
C ILE A 69 11.83 10.43 -6.13
N SER A 70 11.16 11.59 -6.10
CA SER A 70 10.56 12.22 -7.26
C SER A 70 10.59 13.75 -7.12
N SER A 71 10.97 14.45 -8.19
CA SER A 71 10.86 15.91 -8.38
C SER A 71 10.77 16.22 -9.86
N SER A 72 10.87 17.51 -10.28
CA SER A 72 11.04 17.89 -11.68
C SER A 72 12.26 17.24 -12.32
N ASP A 73 13.35 17.07 -11.55
CA ASP A 73 14.68 16.69 -12.05
C ASP A 73 15.09 15.27 -11.63
N VAL A 74 14.42 14.71 -10.63
CA VAL A 74 14.71 13.39 -10.04
C VAL A 74 13.53 12.47 -10.22
N ASN A 75 13.75 11.26 -10.74
CA ASN A 75 12.77 10.19 -10.71
C ASN A 75 13.51 8.87 -10.49
N VAL A 76 13.54 8.42 -9.25
CA VAL A 76 14.10 7.11 -8.89
C VAL A 76 13.21 6.02 -9.47
N GLU A 77 13.81 5.02 -10.10
CA GLU A 77 13.05 3.91 -10.68
C GLU A 77 12.33 3.07 -9.60
N PRO A 78 11.18 2.44 -9.92
CA PRO A 78 10.37 1.72 -8.92
C PRO A 78 11.13 0.65 -8.14
N GLU A 79 12.03 -0.10 -8.79
CA GLU A 79 12.85 -1.14 -8.18
C GLU A 79 13.83 -0.62 -7.13
N ASP A 80 14.25 0.65 -7.23
CA ASP A 80 15.23 1.28 -6.35
C ASP A 80 14.60 2.05 -5.18
N ARG A 81 13.25 2.18 -5.16
CA ARG A 81 12.55 2.96 -4.13
C ARG A 81 12.39 2.24 -2.78
N ASN A 82 12.55 0.93 -2.73
CA ASN A 82 12.16 0.09 -1.60
C ASN A 82 10.71 0.34 -1.13
N ILE A 83 9.82 0.58 -2.10
CA ILE A 83 8.37 0.77 -1.94
C ILE A 83 7.69 -0.45 -2.55
N SER A 84 6.66 -0.99 -1.89
CA SER A 84 5.85 -2.07 -2.44
C SER A 84 4.40 -1.65 -2.57
N LEU A 85 3.80 -1.99 -3.70
CA LEU A 85 2.42 -1.65 -4.04
C LEU A 85 1.59 -2.92 -4.25
N ALA A 86 0.53 -3.10 -3.45
CA ALA A 86 -0.51 -4.07 -3.72
C ALA A 86 -1.64 -3.37 -4.50
N PHE A 87 -1.86 -3.82 -5.73
CA PHE A 87 -2.90 -3.31 -6.60
C PHE A 87 -4.27 -3.89 -6.25
N GLN A 88 -5.32 -3.14 -6.53
CA GLN A 88 -6.70 -3.62 -6.43
C GLN A 88 -6.97 -4.78 -7.39
N GLU A 89 -6.46 -4.71 -8.62
CA GLU A 89 -6.52 -5.80 -9.58
C GLU A 89 -5.46 -6.85 -9.29
N ASN A 90 -5.84 -8.13 -9.43
CA ASN A 90 -4.97 -9.24 -9.13
C ASN A 90 -3.74 -9.26 -10.04
N SER A 91 -2.61 -8.89 -9.49
CA SER A 91 -1.31 -8.89 -10.18
C SER A 91 -0.55 -10.22 -9.99
N LEU A 92 -1.28 -11.34 -9.82
CA LEU A 92 -0.67 -12.65 -9.65
C LEU A 92 -0.14 -13.17 -10.99
N PHE A 93 1.00 -13.86 -10.93
CA PHE A 93 1.54 -14.56 -12.08
C PHE A 93 0.70 -15.81 -12.36
N PRO A 94 0.00 -15.90 -13.51
CA PRO A 94 -0.99 -16.94 -13.75
C PRO A 94 -0.39 -18.34 -13.89
N HIS A 95 0.90 -18.42 -14.23
CA HIS A 95 1.66 -19.67 -14.39
C HIS A 95 2.33 -20.13 -13.09
N TYR A 96 2.17 -19.41 -11.99
CA TYR A 96 2.67 -19.76 -10.66
C TYR A 96 1.51 -20.16 -9.75
N THR A 97 1.76 -21.12 -8.85
CA THR A 97 0.83 -21.43 -7.76
C THR A 97 0.73 -20.25 -6.79
N VAL A 98 -0.26 -20.27 -5.90
CA VAL A 98 -0.40 -19.33 -4.78
C VAL A 98 0.88 -19.27 -3.97
N GLU A 99 1.42 -20.43 -3.54
CA GLU A 99 2.67 -20.50 -2.80
C GLU A 99 3.82 -19.80 -3.54
N LYS A 100 4.01 -20.11 -4.81
CA LYS A 100 5.11 -19.55 -5.61
C LYS A 100 4.93 -18.04 -5.82
N ASN A 101 3.69 -17.56 -5.99
CA ASN A 101 3.41 -16.12 -6.02
C ASN A 101 3.81 -15.44 -4.70
N ILE A 102 3.50 -16.03 -3.56
CA ILE A 102 3.84 -15.50 -2.23
C ILE A 102 5.36 -15.47 -2.01
N LEU A 103 6.04 -16.56 -2.35
CA LEU A 103 7.49 -16.70 -2.16
C LEU A 103 8.32 -15.68 -2.95
N LEU A 104 7.81 -15.12 -4.06
CA LEU A 104 8.47 -14.02 -4.76
C LEU A 104 8.69 -12.79 -3.87
N GLY A 105 7.81 -12.54 -2.89
CA GLY A 105 8.00 -11.49 -1.90
C GLY A 105 9.22 -11.72 -1.00
N LEU A 106 9.45 -12.97 -0.59
CA LEU A 106 10.62 -13.36 0.20
C LEU A 106 11.93 -13.30 -0.61
N GLU A 107 11.89 -13.65 -1.89
CA GLU A 107 13.07 -13.59 -2.75
C GLU A 107 13.61 -12.17 -2.89
N LYS A 108 12.74 -11.18 -3.01
CA LYS A 108 13.12 -9.76 -3.05
C LYS A 108 13.76 -9.29 -1.72
N ASN A 109 13.49 -9.98 -0.62
CA ASN A 109 13.97 -9.64 0.71
C ASN A 109 15.30 -10.32 1.11
N LYS A 110 15.86 -11.17 0.26
CA LYS A 110 17.13 -11.86 0.53
C LYS A 110 18.27 -10.85 0.76
N GLY A 111 18.80 -10.83 1.98
CA GLY A 111 19.90 -9.93 2.39
C GLY A 111 19.51 -8.79 3.34
N LYS A 112 18.24 -8.54 3.58
CA LYS A 112 17.80 -7.62 4.63
C LYS A 112 17.82 -8.35 5.98
N LYS A 113 18.64 -7.89 6.92
CA LYS A 113 18.91 -8.59 8.21
C LYS A 113 17.90 -8.27 9.33
N GLU A 114 16.96 -7.36 9.13
CA GLU A 114 16.10 -6.87 10.22
C GLU A 114 14.67 -7.37 10.04
N LYS A 115 14.16 -8.03 11.09
CA LYS A 115 12.76 -8.47 11.28
C LYS A 115 12.21 -9.33 10.14
N GLN A 116 12.54 -10.61 10.11
CA GLN A 116 11.86 -11.55 9.22
C GLN A 116 10.40 -11.72 9.65
N ILE A 117 9.50 -11.42 8.72
CA ILE A 117 8.10 -11.83 8.85
C ILE A 117 8.08 -13.36 8.74
N ASP A 118 7.46 -14.03 9.70
CA ASP A 118 7.21 -15.46 9.59
C ASP A 118 6.18 -15.71 8.48
N LEU A 119 6.59 -16.48 7.47
CA LEU A 119 5.71 -16.90 6.39
C LEU A 119 4.42 -17.55 6.93
N LYS A 120 4.55 -18.37 7.98
CA LYS A 120 3.41 -19.03 8.60
C LYS A 120 2.44 -18.02 9.20
N GLU A 121 2.93 -16.98 9.87
CA GLU A 121 2.08 -15.92 10.42
C GLU A 121 1.27 -15.22 9.33
N ILE A 122 1.88 -14.96 8.16
CA ILE A 122 1.17 -14.36 7.00
C ILE A 122 0.16 -15.31 6.39
N LEU A 123 0.48 -16.60 6.26
CA LEU A 123 -0.44 -17.60 5.71
C LEU A 123 -1.67 -17.78 6.61
N ASP A 124 -1.45 -17.84 7.91
CA ASP A 124 -2.51 -17.96 8.91
C ASP A 124 -3.36 -16.68 8.97
N LEU A 125 -2.71 -15.50 8.89
CA LEU A 125 -3.40 -14.21 8.87
C LEU A 125 -4.40 -14.12 7.72
N LEU A 126 -3.97 -14.53 6.52
CA LEU A 126 -4.70 -14.30 5.28
C LEU A 126 -5.49 -15.55 4.84
N ASP A 127 -5.53 -16.59 5.69
CA ASP A 127 -6.22 -17.87 5.43
C ASP A 127 -5.87 -18.45 4.04
N LEU A 128 -4.57 -18.66 3.81
CA LEU A 128 -4.04 -19.10 2.52
C LEU A 128 -3.49 -20.53 2.54
N SER A 129 -3.38 -21.14 3.72
CA SER A 129 -2.72 -22.45 3.90
C SER A 129 -3.35 -23.57 3.06
N ASN A 130 -4.67 -23.52 2.85
CA ASN A 130 -5.42 -24.57 2.15
C ASN A 130 -5.34 -24.45 0.62
N ILE A 131 -4.89 -23.30 0.08
CA ILE A 131 -4.90 -23.02 -1.36
C ILE A 131 -3.51 -22.91 -1.98
N LEU A 132 -2.44 -23.17 -1.23
CA LEU A 132 -1.04 -22.93 -1.64
C LEU A 132 -0.68 -23.62 -2.97
N LYS A 133 -1.24 -24.79 -3.24
CA LYS A 133 -0.96 -25.57 -4.47
C LYS A 133 -1.84 -25.18 -5.65
N GLN A 134 -2.84 -24.31 -5.45
CA GLN A 134 -3.74 -23.87 -6.50
C GLN A 134 -3.11 -22.77 -7.36
N TYR A 135 -3.60 -22.62 -8.59
CA TYR A 135 -3.23 -21.55 -9.51
C TYR A 135 -4.23 -20.40 -9.43
N PRO A 136 -3.86 -19.17 -9.87
CA PRO A 136 -4.74 -17.99 -9.81
C PRO A 136 -6.13 -18.19 -10.46
N HIS A 137 -6.25 -19.01 -11.50
CA HIS A 137 -7.53 -19.31 -12.14
C HIS A 137 -8.41 -20.32 -11.37
N GLN A 138 -7.91 -20.90 -10.30
CA GLN A 138 -8.61 -21.90 -9.45
C GLN A 138 -9.11 -21.30 -8.13
N ILE A 139 -8.76 -20.05 -7.84
CA ILE A 139 -9.09 -19.38 -6.58
C ILE A 139 -10.07 -18.23 -6.80
N SER A 140 -10.79 -17.84 -5.76
CA SER A 140 -11.70 -16.70 -5.78
C SER A 140 -10.95 -15.36 -5.88
N ALA A 141 -11.67 -14.31 -6.26
CA ALA A 141 -11.11 -12.95 -6.31
C ALA A 141 -10.58 -12.48 -4.95
N GLY A 142 -11.27 -12.83 -3.84
CA GLY A 142 -10.83 -12.52 -2.49
C GLY A 142 -9.55 -13.26 -2.09
N GLU A 143 -9.44 -14.56 -2.43
CA GLU A 143 -8.21 -15.35 -2.20
C GLU A 143 -7.03 -14.82 -3.03
N ALA A 144 -7.27 -14.42 -4.27
CA ALA A 144 -6.26 -13.81 -5.12
C ALA A 144 -5.79 -12.45 -4.56
N GLN A 145 -6.71 -11.64 -4.03
CA GLN A 145 -6.37 -10.38 -3.36
C GLN A 145 -5.52 -10.62 -2.09
N ARG A 146 -5.92 -11.56 -1.24
CA ARG A 146 -5.15 -11.96 -0.05
C ARG A 146 -3.76 -12.51 -0.42
N THR A 147 -3.66 -13.29 -1.48
CA THR A 147 -2.38 -13.79 -2.01
C THR A 147 -1.45 -12.64 -2.46
N SER A 148 -1.99 -11.66 -3.17
CA SER A 148 -1.26 -10.46 -3.57
C SER A 148 -0.78 -9.64 -2.36
N LEU A 149 -1.64 -9.50 -1.35
CA LEU A 149 -1.29 -8.83 -0.09
C LEU A 149 -0.17 -9.58 0.65
N ALA A 150 -0.25 -10.92 0.76
CA ALA A 150 0.79 -11.75 1.35
C ALA A 150 2.15 -11.54 0.68
N ARG A 151 2.19 -11.62 -0.66
CA ARG A 151 3.41 -11.37 -1.45
C ARG A 151 3.98 -9.99 -1.15
N THR A 152 3.13 -8.97 -1.09
CA THR A 152 3.56 -7.59 -0.89
C THR A 152 4.09 -7.36 0.53
N LEU A 153 3.46 -7.90 1.56
CA LEU A 153 3.92 -7.83 2.95
C LEU A 153 5.29 -8.49 3.13
N LEU A 154 5.52 -9.62 2.48
CA LEU A 154 6.77 -10.37 2.58
C LEU A 154 7.98 -9.67 1.93
N THR A 155 7.77 -8.65 1.11
CA THR A 155 8.88 -7.82 0.59
C THR A 155 9.51 -6.95 1.66
N GLN A 156 8.83 -6.72 2.81
CA GLN A 156 9.25 -5.85 3.90
C GLN A 156 9.77 -4.49 3.41
N PRO A 157 8.93 -3.69 2.75
CA PRO A 157 9.34 -2.42 2.18
C PRO A 157 9.52 -1.35 3.27
N ASP A 158 10.22 -0.27 2.95
CA ASP A 158 10.22 0.94 3.79
C ASP A 158 8.84 1.59 3.80
N LEU A 159 8.15 1.60 2.65
CA LEU A 159 6.79 2.13 2.52
C LEU A 159 5.90 1.12 1.78
N LEU A 160 4.81 0.73 2.41
CA LEU A 160 3.79 -0.14 1.84
C LEU A 160 2.63 0.70 1.29
N LEU A 161 2.22 0.43 0.07
CA LEU A 161 1.10 1.07 -0.60
C LEU A 161 0.00 0.03 -0.84
N LEU A 162 -1.20 0.29 -0.33
CA LEU A 162 -2.35 -0.62 -0.45
C LEU A 162 -3.51 0.08 -1.17
N ASP A 163 -3.90 -0.46 -2.32
CA ASP A 163 -5.02 0.04 -3.13
C ASP A 163 -6.25 -0.82 -2.89
N GLU A 164 -7.18 -0.33 -2.06
CA GLU A 164 -8.42 -1.00 -1.66
C GLU A 164 -8.19 -2.45 -1.21
N PRO A 165 -7.31 -2.70 -0.21
CA PRO A 165 -6.75 -4.03 0.06
C PRO A 165 -7.75 -5.09 0.49
N LEU A 166 -8.94 -4.70 0.95
CA LEU A 166 -9.98 -5.61 1.46
C LEU A 166 -11.32 -5.45 0.72
N SER A 167 -11.32 -4.85 -0.48
CA SER A 167 -12.56 -4.59 -1.24
C SER A 167 -13.29 -5.86 -1.69
N ASN A 168 -12.56 -6.94 -1.98
CA ASN A 168 -13.11 -8.23 -2.43
C ASN A 168 -13.14 -9.29 -1.32
N VAL A 169 -12.98 -8.88 -0.07
CA VAL A 169 -13.04 -9.78 1.09
C VAL A 169 -14.45 -9.79 1.65
N ASP A 170 -14.98 -10.97 1.96
CA ASP A 170 -16.29 -11.12 2.60
C ASP A 170 -16.37 -10.36 3.91
N GLN A 171 -17.50 -9.69 4.14
CA GLN A 171 -17.69 -8.83 5.32
C GLN A 171 -17.45 -9.54 6.64
N SER A 172 -17.84 -10.79 6.75
CA SER A 172 -17.66 -11.62 7.96
C SER A 172 -16.18 -11.89 8.29
N PHE A 173 -15.31 -11.88 7.29
CA PHE A 173 -13.88 -12.15 7.42
C PHE A 173 -13.04 -10.85 7.43
N LYS A 174 -13.61 -9.77 6.91
CA LYS A 174 -12.94 -8.48 6.76
C LYS A 174 -12.45 -7.91 8.09
N GLU A 175 -13.29 -7.96 9.12
CA GLU A 175 -12.95 -7.44 10.45
C GLU A 175 -11.76 -8.20 11.06
N GLU A 176 -11.74 -9.51 10.95
CA GLU A 176 -10.63 -10.33 11.45
C GLU A 176 -9.31 -9.99 10.74
N ILE A 177 -9.35 -9.85 9.41
CA ILE A 177 -8.16 -9.45 8.64
C ILE A 177 -7.69 -8.06 9.06
N GLN A 178 -8.60 -7.10 9.24
CA GLN A 178 -8.24 -5.74 9.67
C GLN A 178 -7.51 -5.76 11.02
N ILE A 179 -8.04 -6.50 12.00
CA ILE A 179 -7.43 -6.64 13.34
C ILE A 179 -6.00 -7.18 13.22
N ARG A 180 -5.85 -8.27 12.49
CA ARG A 180 -4.56 -8.94 12.32
C ARG A 180 -3.58 -8.12 11.49
N LEU A 181 -4.04 -7.48 10.40
CA LEU A 181 -3.22 -6.62 9.56
C LEU A 181 -2.68 -5.42 10.36
N LYS A 182 -3.54 -4.74 11.13
CA LYS A 182 -3.11 -3.65 12.03
C LYS A 182 -2.00 -4.10 12.98
N LYS A 183 -2.15 -5.28 13.60
CA LYS A 183 -1.15 -5.85 14.50
C LYS A 183 0.19 -6.09 13.79
N ILE A 184 0.16 -6.67 12.58
CA ILE A 184 1.36 -6.93 11.79
C ILE A 184 2.06 -5.63 11.40
N LEU A 185 1.35 -4.67 10.82
CA LEU A 185 1.92 -3.38 10.41
C LEU A 185 2.59 -2.69 11.60
N LYS A 186 1.94 -2.71 12.77
CA LYS A 186 2.48 -2.13 14.01
C LYS A 186 3.73 -2.87 14.52
N ASN A 187 3.69 -4.20 14.57
CA ASN A 187 4.81 -5.02 15.08
C ASN A 187 6.06 -4.89 14.21
N LEU A 188 5.87 -4.81 12.90
CA LEU A 188 6.95 -4.70 11.92
C LEU A 188 7.38 -3.26 11.67
N LYS A 189 6.64 -2.27 12.23
CA LYS A 189 6.85 -0.84 11.98
C LYS A 189 6.88 -0.51 10.48
N ILE A 190 5.99 -1.12 9.68
CA ILE A 190 5.89 -0.83 8.26
C ILE A 190 5.05 0.43 8.07
N SER A 191 5.69 1.51 7.61
CA SER A 191 4.95 2.72 7.22
C SER A 191 4.05 2.41 6.04
N THR A 192 2.78 2.82 6.11
CA THR A 192 1.79 2.37 5.12
C THR A 192 0.89 3.53 4.67
N ILE A 193 0.61 3.57 3.37
CA ILE A 193 -0.44 4.41 2.80
C ILE A 193 -1.52 3.48 2.26
N ILE A 194 -2.73 3.61 2.77
CA ILE A 194 -3.91 2.86 2.34
C ILE A 194 -4.84 3.83 1.63
N VAL A 195 -5.27 3.49 0.42
CA VAL A 195 -6.37 4.19 -0.22
C VAL A 195 -7.60 3.30 -0.21
N THR A 196 -8.74 3.86 0.17
CA THR A 196 -9.99 3.12 0.29
C THR A 196 -11.20 4.04 0.10
N HIS A 197 -12.35 3.48 -0.18
CA HIS A 197 -13.62 4.18 -0.09
C HIS A 197 -14.41 3.78 1.17
N ASP A 198 -13.90 2.83 1.94
CA ASP A 198 -14.50 2.33 3.18
C ASP A 198 -13.99 3.14 4.38
N SER A 199 -14.88 3.90 5.01
CA SER A 199 -14.56 4.72 6.17
C SER A 199 -14.19 3.89 7.40
N TYR A 200 -14.83 2.73 7.59
CA TYR A 200 -14.48 1.81 8.70
C TYR A 200 -13.05 1.30 8.58
N GLU A 201 -12.67 0.85 7.38
CA GLU A 201 -11.30 0.42 7.10
C GLU A 201 -10.30 1.54 7.39
N ALA A 202 -10.57 2.75 6.91
CA ALA A 202 -9.70 3.90 7.10
C ALA A 202 -9.54 4.27 8.59
N PHE A 203 -10.64 4.33 9.34
CA PHE A 203 -10.59 4.67 10.76
C PHE A 203 -9.99 3.57 11.61
N TYR A 204 -10.16 2.32 11.22
CA TYR A 204 -9.62 1.20 11.99
C TYR A 204 -8.11 1.02 11.79
N LEU A 205 -7.63 1.08 10.54
CA LEU A 205 -6.23 0.81 10.21
C LEU A 205 -5.34 2.04 10.37
N GLY A 206 -5.85 3.24 10.07
CA GLY A 206 -5.07 4.47 10.03
C GLY A 206 -4.69 5.01 11.42
N SER A 207 -3.54 5.65 11.51
CA SER A 207 -3.21 6.62 12.57
C SER A 207 -3.65 8.03 12.18
N LYS A 208 -3.67 8.31 10.87
CA LYS A 208 -4.21 9.55 10.29
C LYS A 208 -5.13 9.19 9.12
N CYS A 209 -6.18 9.99 8.93
CA CYS A 209 -7.09 9.87 7.80
C CYS A 209 -7.17 11.19 7.03
N GLY A 210 -6.96 11.11 5.71
CA GLY A 210 -7.13 12.20 4.77
C GLY A 210 -8.34 11.98 3.87
N ILE A 211 -9.08 13.04 3.59
CA ILE A 211 -10.24 13.00 2.68
C ILE A 211 -9.89 13.71 1.38
N ILE A 212 -9.98 12.98 0.27
CA ILE A 212 -9.82 13.53 -1.07
C ILE A 212 -11.21 13.85 -1.62
N PHE A 213 -11.42 15.14 -1.86
CA PHE A 213 -12.67 15.64 -2.43
C PHE A 213 -12.37 16.80 -3.38
N ASP A 214 -13.09 16.87 -4.49
CA ASP A 214 -12.94 17.91 -5.51
C ASP A 214 -11.48 18.11 -5.97
N GLN A 215 -10.78 17.00 -6.22
CA GLN A 215 -9.38 16.97 -6.66
C GLN A 215 -8.36 17.53 -5.65
N GLU A 216 -8.72 17.68 -4.40
CA GLU A 216 -7.84 18.19 -3.34
C GLU A 216 -7.87 17.30 -2.10
N LEU A 217 -6.79 17.30 -1.33
CA LEU A 217 -6.79 16.76 0.03
C LEU A 217 -7.38 17.82 0.96
N ARG A 218 -8.64 17.63 1.37
CA ARG A 218 -9.39 18.63 2.18
C ARG A 218 -9.02 18.59 3.65
N GLN A 219 -8.67 17.41 4.16
CA GLN A 219 -8.36 17.22 5.58
C GLN A 219 -7.40 16.06 5.75
N LEU A 220 -6.41 16.23 6.61
CA LEU A 220 -5.61 15.14 7.17
C LEU A 220 -5.60 15.31 8.69
N SER A 221 -6.26 14.43 9.41
CA SER A 221 -6.40 14.51 10.87
C SER A 221 -6.00 13.21 11.54
N LEU A 222 -5.54 13.33 12.80
CA LEU A 222 -5.31 12.19 13.67
C LEU A 222 -6.65 11.49 13.96
N ILE A 223 -6.60 10.17 14.00
CA ILE A 223 -7.72 9.35 14.45
C ILE A 223 -7.48 9.12 15.94
N HIS A 224 -8.32 9.73 16.75
CA HIS A 224 -8.38 9.44 18.19
C HIS A 224 -9.42 8.34 18.41
N ILE A 225 -8.96 7.15 18.75
CA ILE A 225 -9.79 6.03 19.22
C ILE A 225 -9.62 5.91 20.71
#